data_5716322d09044b7a28c620bca09125ec
#
_entry.id   5716322d09044b7a28c620bca09125ec
#
_cell.length_a   1.000
_cell.length_b   1.000
_cell.length_c   1.000
_cell.angle_alpha   90.00
_cell.angle_beta   90.00
_cell.angle_gamma   90.00
#
_symmetry.space_group_name_H-M   'P 1'
#
loop_
_entity.id
_entity.type
_entity.pdbx_description
1 polymer ?
#
loop_
_entity_poly.entity_id
_entity_poly.type
_entity_poly.pdbx_seq_one_letter_code
_entity_poly.pdbx_strand_id
1 'polypeptide(L)'
;MTDLFAKQIQKYLILPDKTETMKSLLFKIELTQEFLLKFLKFCAVGLFGAFVNFGVTYVCKEWLKLNKYLSNILGFVTAATTNYFLNRLWTFQSSNPQIGTEYVKYFVVSVIGLGIDTLTVYLLNGKLKWNFYLSKVFAMGAAMLWNFFGNLLFTFA
;
A
#
# COMPACT_ATOMS: atom_id res chain seq x y z
N MET A 1 -48.16 26.22 -13.97
CA MET A 1 -48.66 24.89 -14.43
C MET A 1 -47.57 24.08 -15.16
N THR A 2 -46.67 24.70 -15.89
CA THR A 2 -45.55 24.09 -16.65
C THR A 2 -44.48 23.42 -15.78
N ASP A 3 -44.21 23.99 -14.60
CA ASP A 3 -43.12 23.50 -13.71
C ASP A 3 -43.46 22.20 -12.98
N LEU A 4 -44.74 21.99 -12.64
CA LEU A 4 -45.23 20.76 -12.02
C LEU A 4 -45.23 19.59 -13.01
N PHE A 5 -45.54 19.88 -14.27
CA PHE A 5 -45.55 18.90 -15.35
C PHE A 5 -44.14 18.46 -15.73
N ALA A 6 -43.19 19.38 -15.76
CA ALA A 6 -41.78 19.10 -15.99
C ALA A 6 -41.17 18.20 -14.87
N LYS A 7 -41.47 18.51 -13.59
CA LYS A 7 -41.05 17.66 -12.44
C LYS A 7 -41.68 16.28 -12.47
N GLN A 8 -42.92 16.15 -12.93
CA GLN A 8 -43.63 14.89 -13.02
C GLN A 8 -43.07 14.02 -14.16
N ILE A 9 -42.79 14.61 -15.32
CA ILE A 9 -42.12 13.92 -16.44
C ILE A 9 -40.71 13.48 -16.07
N GLN A 10 -39.95 14.28 -15.33
CA GLN A 10 -38.61 13.95 -14.86
C GLN A 10 -38.64 12.74 -13.89
N LYS A 11 -39.68 12.62 -13.06
CA LYS A 11 -39.88 11.47 -12.16
C LYS A 11 -40.25 10.16 -12.90
N TYR A 12 -40.96 10.28 -14.02
CA TYR A 12 -41.35 9.11 -14.83
C TYR A 12 -40.27 8.64 -15.81
N LEU A 13 -39.39 9.52 -16.25
CA LEU A 13 -38.30 9.18 -17.17
C LEU A 13 -37.06 8.59 -16.49
N ILE A 14 -37.03 8.50 -15.13
CA ILE A 14 -35.88 7.96 -14.35
C ILE A 14 -34.55 8.61 -14.82
N LEU A 15 -34.59 9.84 -15.29
CA LEU A 15 -33.36 10.57 -15.63
C LEU A 15 -32.79 11.16 -14.34
N PRO A 16 -31.56 10.78 -13.93
CA PRO A 16 -30.94 11.37 -12.76
C PRO A 16 -30.78 12.89 -12.97
N ASP A 17 -31.04 13.67 -11.93
CA ASP A 17 -30.81 15.12 -11.95
C ASP A 17 -29.35 15.36 -12.35
N LYS A 18 -29.12 16.20 -13.37
CA LYS A 18 -27.78 16.54 -13.86
C LYS A 18 -26.86 17.05 -12.73
N THR A 19 -27.44 17.74 -11.74
CA THR A 19 -26.72 18.23 -10.55
C THR A 19 -26.25 17.09 -9.66
N GLU A 20 -27.08 16.09 -9.40
CA GLU A 20 -26.70 14.91 -8.59
C GLU A 20 -25.72 14.01 -9.34
N THR A 21 -25.89 13.85 -10.65
CA THR A 21 -24.93 13.13 -11.50
C THR A 21 -23.57 13.81 -11.48
N MET A 22 -23.53 15.14 -11.62
CA MET A 22 -22.30 15.93 -11.59
C MET A 22 -21.61 15.84 -10.23
N LYS A 23 -22.34 15.98 -9.12
CA LYS A 23 -21.82 15.81 -7.77
C LYS A 23 -21.24 14.41 -7.56
N SER A 24 -21.90 13.36 -8.01
CA SER A 24 -21.42 11.99 -7.90
C SER A 24 -20.14 11.74 -8.71
N LEU A 25 -20.02 12.35 -9.88
CA LEU A 25 -18.82 12.30 -10.72
C LEU A 25 -17.64 13.04 -10.06
N LEU A 26 -17.87 14.24 -9.54
CA LEU A 26 -16.83 15.01 -8.82
C LEU A 26 -16.36 14.24 -7.59
N PHE A 27 -17.27 13.68 -6.80
CA PHE A 27 -16.93 12.86 -5.64
C PHE A 27 -16.10 11.62 -6.02
N LYS A 28 -16.45 10.93 -7.11
CA LYS A 28 -15.65 9.81 -7.62
C LYS A 28 -14.25 10.23 -8.07
N ILE A 29 -14.13 11.39 -8.71
CA ILE A 29 -12.83 11.93 -9.16
C ILE A 29 -11.95 12.25 -7.94
N GLU A 30 -12.50 12.93 -6.92
CA GLU A 30 -11.78 13.24 -5.67
C GLU A 30 -11.31 11.98 -4.96
N LEU A 31 -12.20 10.98 -4.77
CA LEU A 31 -11.83 9.69 -4.19
C LEU A 31 -10.72 8.98 -4.97
N THR A 32 -10.76 9.05 -6.31
CA THR A 32 -9.73 8.43 -7.16
C THR A 32 -8.38 9.14 -7.02
N GLN A 33 -8.39 10.48 -6.93
CA GLN A 33 -7.17 11.27 -6.74
C GLN A 33 -6.55 11.01 -5.36
N GLU A 34 -7.34 11.01 -4.29
CA GLU A 34 -6.86 10.69 -2.95
C GLU A 34 -6.27 9.28 -2.86
N PHE A 35 -6.95 8.30 -3.43
CA PHE A 35 -6.47 6.93 -3.49
C PHE A 35 -5.12 6.83 -4.22
N LEU A 36 -5.02 7.45 -5.39
CA LEU A 36 -3.79 7.46 -6.19
C LEU A 36 -2.64 8.15 -5.45
N LEU A 37 -2.90 9.28 -4.80
CA LEU A 37 -1.90 9.97 -4.00
C LEU A 37 -1.43 9.13 -2.81
N LYS A 38 -2.34 8.45 -2.09
CA LYS A 38 -1.98 7.51 -1.01
C LYS A 38 -1.12 6.37 -1.55
N PHE A 39 -1.48 5.81 -2.71
CA PHE A 39 -0.69 4.75 -3.34
C PHE A 39 0.71 5.21 -3.74
N LEU A 40 0.85 6.38 -4.37
CA LEU A 40 2.15 6.94 -4.75
C LEU A 40 3.03 7.27 -3.53
N LYS A 41 2.46 7.84 -2.48
CA LYS A 41 3.15 8.06 -1.21
C LYS A 41 3.63 6.75 -0.60
N PHE A 42 2.77 5.72 -0.59
CA PHE A 42 3.13 4.40 -0.10
C PHE A 42 4.31 3.79 -0.87
N CYS A 43 4.31 3.90 -2.20
CA CYS A 43 5.42 3.46 -3.04
C CYS A 43 6.72 4.21 -2.71
N ALA A 44 6.65 5.53 -2.54
CA ALA A 44 7.82 6.34 -2.18
C ALA A 44 8.39 5.95 -0.80
N VAL A 45 7.54 5.73 0.19
CA VAL A 45 7.94 5.20 1.52
C VAL A 45 8.58 3.82 1.38
N GLY A 46 8.01 2.93 0.57
CA GLY A 46 8.56 1.59 0.32
C GLY A 46 9.96 1.63 -0.29
N LEU A 47 10.19 2.52 -1.27
CA LEU A 47 11.51 2.75 -1.87
C LEU A 47 12.50 3.28 -0.83
N PHE A 48 12.10 4.26 -0.02
CA PHE A 48 12.94 4.79 1.05
C PHE A 48 13.31 3.68 2.05
N GLY A 49 12.34 2.84 2.43
CA GLY A 49 12.59 1.70 3.31
C GLY A 49 13.59 0.69 2.74
N ALA A 50 13.60 0.48 1.41
CA ALA A 50 14.61 -0.35 0.79
C ALA A 50 16.02 0.22 0.99
N PHE A 51 16.21 1.53 0.84
CA PHE A 51 17.51 2.18 1.13
C PHE A 51 17.89 2.03 2.60
N VAL A 52 16.95 2.21 3.54
CA VAL A 52 17.18 1.98 4.98
C VAL A 52 17.62 0.54 5.23
N ASN A 53 16.90 -0.44 4.67
CA ASN A 53 17.24 -1.86 4.82
C ASN A 53 18.67 -2.17 4.34
N PHE A 54 19.01 -1.76 3.13
CA PHE A 54 20.36 -1.98 2.59
C PHE A 54 21.43 -1.25 3.39
N GLY A 55 21.19 0.01 3.77
CA GLY A 55 22.14 0.80 4.56
C GLY A 55 22.42 0.18 5.93
N VAL A 56 21.38 -0.19 6.67
CA VAL A 56 21.53 -0.84 7.99
C VAL A 56 22.18 -2.20 7.86
N THR A 57 21.76 -3.01 6.88
CA THR A 57 22.36 -4.32 6.63
C THR A 57 23.86 -4.20 6.31
N TYR A 58 24.23 -3.21 5.49
CA TYR A 58 25.63 -2.95 5.14
C TYR A 58 26.45 -2.53 6.36
N VAL A 59 25.98 -1.56 7.14
CA VAL A 59 26.65 -1.10 8.35
C VAL A 59 26.83 -2.24 9.36
N CYS A 60 25.77 -3.00 9.62
CA CYS A 60 25.83 -4.12 10.55
C CYS A 60 26.80 -5.20 10.10
N LYS A 61 26.80 -5.54 8.80
CA LYS A 61 27.65 -6.60 8.26
C LYS A 61 29.11 -6.15 8.10
N GLU A 62 29.36 -4.99 7.47
CA GLU A 62 30.71 -4.58 7.07
C GLU A 62 31.45 -3.80 8.17
N TRP A 63 30.75 -2.97 8.95
CA TRP A 63 31.39 -2.18 10.00
C TRP A 63 31.34 -2.87 11.36
N LEU A 64 30.15 -3.37 11.77
CA LEU A 64 30.01 -4.04 13.06
C LEU A 64 30.39 -5.52 13.00
N LYS A 65 30.71 -6.06 11.81
CA LYS A 65 31.12 -7.46 11.57
C LYS A 65 30.12 -8.49 12.10
N LEU A 66 28.84 -8.13 12.14
CA LEU A 66 27.79 -9.05 12.56
C LEU A 66 27.55 -10.16 11.51
N ASN A 67 26.97 -11.26 11.96
CA ASN A 67 26.55 -12.32 11.05
C ASN A 67 25.59 -11.78 9.98
N LYS A 68 25.76 -12.24 8.73
CA LYS A 68 24.96 -11.78 7.57
C LYS A 68 23.44 -11.92 7.76
N TYR A 69 23.02 -12.97 8.45
CA TYR A 69 21.59 -13.20 8.71
C TYR A 69 21.05 -12.22 9.76
N LEU A 70 21.80 -11.98 10.84
CA LEU A 70 21.45 -11.00 11.86
C LEU A 70 21.42 -9.58 11.26
N SER A 71 22.42 -9.23 10.45
CA SER A 71 22.47 -7.94 9.75
C SER A 71 21.24 -7.72 8.87
N ASN A 72 20.81 -8.75 8.13
CA ASN A 72 19.60 -8.68 7.29
C ASN A 72 18.31 -8.52 8.12
N ILE A 73 18.21 -9.22 9.25
CA ILE A 73 17.06 -9.09 10.16
C ILE A 73 17.01 -7.67 10.74
N LEU A 74 18.11 -7.12 11.19
CA LEU A 74 18.19 -5.76 11.72
C LEU A 74 17.82 -4.73 10.64
N GLY A 75 18.31 -4.91 9.41
CA GLY A 75 17.95 -4.08 8.27
C GLY A 75 16.44 -4.11 8.00
N PHE A 76 15.84 -5.31 7.94
CA PHE A 76 14.41 -5.48 7.72
C PHE A 76 13.56 -4.84 8.83
N VAL A 77 13.90 -5.10 10.10
CA VAL A 77 13.14 -4.55 11.24
C VAL A 77 13.22 -3.03 11.27
N THR A 78 14.42 -2.47 11.05
CA THR A 78 14.60 -1.01 10.99
C THR A 78 13.82 -0.39 9.85
N ALA A 79 13.87 -0.97 8.65
CA ALA A 79 13.12 -0.51 7.49
C ALA A 79 11.61 -0.60 7.73
N ALA A 80 11.11 -1.72 8.25
CA ALA A 80 9.69 -1.89 8.55
C ALA A 80 9.19 -0.87 9.59
N THR A 81 9.98 -0.61 10.62
CA THR A 81 9.68 0.40 11.65
C THR A 81 9.65 1.81 11.04
N THR A 82 10.65 2.17 10.25
CA THR A 82 10.70 3.47 9.57
C THR A 82 9.52 3.64 8.61
N ASN A 83 9.22 2.62 7.81
CA ASN A 83 8.09 2.63 6.89
C ASN A 83 6.75 2.75 7.62
N TYR A 84 6.59 2.10 8.77
CA TYR A 84 5.39 2.26 9.60
C TYR A 84 5.17 3.71 9.99
N PHE A 85 6.17 4.37 10.58
CA PHE A 85 6.02 5.76 11.01
C PHE A 85 5.78 6.71 9.84
N LEU A 86 6.49 6.54 8.73
CA LEU A 86 6.28 7.36 7.54
C LEU A 86 4.89 7.15 6.93
N ASN A 87 4.43 5.91 6.84
CA ASN A 87 3.10 5.61 6.34
C ASN A 87 2.02 6.13 7.29
N ARG A 88 2.19 5.95 8.60
CA ARG A 88 1.27 6.47 9.61
C ARG A 88 1.11 7.98 9.50
N LEU A 89 2.22 8.73 9.43
CA LEU A 89 2.22 10.19 9.51
C LEU A 89 1.92 10.86 8.15
N TRP A 90 2.42 10.29 7.05
CA TRP A 90 2.41 10.95 5.75
C TRP A 90 1.43 10.32 4.75
N THR A 91 1.39 8.98 4.65
CA THR A 91 0.54 8.29 3.67
C THR A 91 -0.91 8.21 4.13
N PHE A 92 -1.14 7.66 5.32
CA PHE A 92 -2.48 7.36 5.84
C PHE A 92 -2.97 8.41 6.86
N GLN A 93 -2.07 9.23 7.40
CA GLN A 93 -2.38 10.30 8.39
C GLN A 93 -3.23 9.77 9.55
N SER A 94 -2.84 8.60 10.08
CA SER A 94 -3.56 7.95 11.17
C SER A 94 -3.40 8.73 12.48
N SER A 95 -4.52 9.00 13.13
CA SER A 95 -4.61 9.60 14.49
C SER A 95 -4.99 8.56 15.55
N ASN A 96 -4.94 7.27 15.25
CA ASN A 96 -5.28 6.21 16.18
C ASN A 96 -4.36 6.26 17.43
N PRO A 97 -4.89 6.35 18.66
CA PRO A 97 -4.07 6.40 19.88
C PRO A 97 -3.35 5.07 20.18
N GLN A 98 -3.81 3.95 19.61
CA GLN A 98 -3.24 2.62 19.84
C GLN A 98 -2.04 2.32 18.92
N ILE A 99 -0.99 3.13 19.02
CA ILE A 99 0.21 3.05 18.17
C ILE A 99 0.84 1.64 18.18
N GLY A 100 0.91 1.00 19.34
CA GLY A 100 1.50 -0.35 19.45
C GLY A 100 0.72 -1.43 18.70
N THR A 101 -0.61 -1.42 18.83
CA THR A 101 -1.48 -2.36 18.11
C THR A 101 -1.42 -2.13 16.61
N GLU A 102 -1.42 -0.88 16.18
CA GLU A 102 -1.29 -0.50 14.78
C GLU A 102 0.08 -0.93 14.20
N TYR A 103 1.18 -0.75 14.97
CA TYR A 103 2.50 -1.21 14.59
C TYR A 103 2.56 -2.74 14.40
N VAL A 104 1.99 -3.50 15.33
CA VAL A 104 1.94 -4.97 15.22
C VAL A 104 1.16 -5.41 13.98
N LYS A 105 0.01 -4.80 13.71
CA LYS A 105 -0.77 -5.05 12.48
C LYS A 105 0.06 -4.76 11.23
N TYR A 106 0.73 -3.60 11.18
CA TYR A 106 1.60 -3.22 10.08
C TYR A 106 2.71 -4.24 9.85
N PHE A 107 3.35 -4.68 10.93
CA PHE A 107 4.44 -5.67 10.86
C PHE A 107 3.95 -7.04 10.35
N VAL A 108 2.79 -7.51 10.82
CA VAL A 108 2.16 -8.75 10.33
C VAL A 108 1.87 -8.65 8.83
N VAL A 109 1.27 -7.55 8.37
CA VAL A 109 1.01 -7.31 6.94
C VAL A 109 2.32 -7.36 6.13
N SER A 110 3.39 -6.75 6.65
CA SER A 110 4.71 -6.72 5.98
C SER A 110 5.34 -8.12 5.89
N VAL A 111 5.24 -8.93 6.94
CA VAL A 111 5.76 -10.32 6.95
C VAL A 111 4.99 -11.21 5.97
N ILE A 112 3.66 -11.06 5.90
CA ILE A 112 2.85 -11.77 4.89
C ILE A 112 3.23 -11.33 3.48
N GLY A 113 3.46 -10.03 3.26
CA GLY A 113 3.93 -9.48 1.99
C GLY A 113 5.27 -10.09 1.54
N LEU A 114 6.21 -10.27 2.46
CA LEU A 114 7.48 -10.98 2.21
C LEU A 114 7.24 -12.45 1.80
N GLY A 115 6.28 -13.12 2.44
CA GLY A 115 5.86 -14.47 2.07
C GLY A 115 5.28 -14.54 0.67
N ILE A 116 4.43 -13.56 0.29
CA ILE A 116 3.85 -13.44 -1.06
C ILE A 116 4.95 -13.22 -2.11
N ASP A 117 5.91 -12.30 -1.86
CA ASP A 117 7.06 -12.07 -2.75
C ASP A 117 7.83 -13.37 -3.00
N THR A 118 8.21 -14.05 -1.92
CA THR A 118 8.99 -15.30 -2.00
C THR A 118 8.23 -16.41 -2.72
N LEU A 119 6.95 -16.60 -2.41
CA LEU A 119 6.10 -17.60 -3.03
C LEU A 119 5.92 -17.32 -4.53
N THR A 120 5.71 -16.05 -4.90
CA THR A 120 5.55 -15.65 -6.30
C THR A 120 6.83 -15.93 -7.10
N VAL A 121 8.02 -15.58 -6.58
CA VAL A 121 9.29 -15.94 -7.23
C VAL A 121 9.42 -17.45 -7.39
N TYR A 122 9.12 -18.22 -6.34
CA TYR A 122 9.18 -19.67 -6.38
C TYR A 122 8.25 -20.27 -7.46
N LEU A 123 7.03 -19.76 -7.57
CA LEU A 123 6.07 -20.23 -8.57
C LEU A 123 6.49 -19.85 -9.99
N LEU A 124 6.82 -18.59 -10.23
CA LEU A 124 7.13 -18.11 -11.57
C LEU A 124 8.50 -18.61 -12.07
N ASN A 125 9.54 -18.43 -11.28
CA ASN A 125 10.89 -18.86 -11.67
C ASN A 125 11.12 -20.35 -11.42
N GLY A 126 10.72 -20.88 -10.25
CA GLY A 126 10.96 -22.26 -9.89
C GLY A 126 10.12 -23.26 -10.69
N LYS A 127 8.80 -23.08 -10.75
CA LYS A 127 7.87 -23.99 -11.44
C LYS A 127 7.65 -23.65 -12.91
N LEU A 128 7.31 -22.39 -13.21
CA LEU A 128 6.99 -21.95 -14.58
C LEU A 128 8.23 -21.63 -15.41
N LYS A 129 9.43 -21.68 -14.82
CA LYS A 129 10.73 -21.44 -15.47
C LYS A 129 10.86 -20.07 -16.15
N TRP A 130 10.15 -19.08 -15.66
CA TRP A 130 10.30 -17.71 -16.14
C TRP A 130 11.68 -17.15 -15.79
N ASN A 131 12.10 -16.11 -16.51
CA ASN A 131 13.32 -15.39 -16.15
C ASN A 131 13.23 -14.88 -14.70
N PHE A 132 14.33 -15.04 -13.93
CA PHE A 132 14.38 -14.68 -12.52
C PHE A 132 14.02 -13.20 -12.28
N TYR A 133 14.57 -12.29 -13.07
CA TYR A 133 14.33 -10.86 -12.89
C TYR A 133 12.88 -10.49 -13.21
N LEU A 134 12.30 -11.08 -14.25
CA LEU A 134 10.89 -10.88 -14.57
C LEU A 134 10.00 -11.41 -13.44
N SER A 135 10.28 -12.62 -12.94
CA SER A 135 9.57 -13.20 -11.78
C SER A 135 9.66 -12.28 -10.55
N LYS A 136 10.82 -11.66 -10.32
CA LYS A 136 11.04 -10.74 -9.20
C LYS A 136 10.22 -9.46 -9.33
N VAL A 137 10.10 -8.89 -10.53
CA VAL A 137 9.25 -7.70 -10.77
C VAL A 137 7.79 -8.00 -10.44
N PHE A 138 7.27 -9.14 -10.92
CA PHE A 138 5.89 -9.55 -10.61
C PHE A 138 5.69 -9.82 -9.12
N ALA A 139 6.66 -10.46 -8.45
CA ALA A 139 6.62 -10.72 -7.02
C ALA A 139 6.60 -9.43 -6.19
N MET A 140 7.45 -8.47 -6.53
CA MET A 140 7.46 -7.15 -5.89
C MET A 140 6.13 -6.43 -6.09
N GLY A 141 5.54 -6.47 -7.30
CA GLY A 141 4.24 -5.90 -7.57
C GLY A 141 3.13 -6.53 -6.72
N ALA A 142 3.09 -7.86 -6.64
CA ALA A 142 2.11 -8.60 -5.82
C ALA A 142 2.26 -8.27 -4.32
N ALA A 143 3.48 -8.28 -3.80
CA ALA A 143 3.75 -7.92 -2.40
C ALA A 143 3.41 -6.45 -2.10
N MET A 144 3.69 -5.54 -3.04
CA MET A 144 3.36 -4.12 -2.90
C MET A 144 1.85 -3.89 -2.84
N LEU A 145 1.08 -4.52 -3.72
CA LEU A 145 -0.38 -4.45 -3.71
C LEU A 145 -0.94 -5.02 -2.40
N TRP A 146 -0.45 -6.20 -1.98
CA TRP A 146 -0.84 -6.76 -0.69
C TRP A 146 -0.56 -5.79 0.48
N ASN A 147 0.66 -5.26 0.56
CA ASN A 147 1.05 -4.34 1.63
C ASN A 147 0.22 -3.06 1.61
N PHE A 148 -0.06 -2.50 0.43
CA PHE A 148 -0.89 -1.30 0.33
C PHE A 148 -2.32 -1.55 0.79
N PHE A 149 -3.00 -2.55 0.24
CA PHE A 149 -4.39 -2.86 0.61
C PHE A 149 -4.51 -3.39 2.04
N GLY A 150 -3.58 -4.24 2.48
CA GLY A 150 -3.55 -4.73 3.85
C GLY A 150 -3.39 -3.61 4.87
N ASN A 151 -2.53 -2.64 4.59
CA ASN A 151 -2.37 -1.48 5.46
C ASN A 151 -3.57 -0.52 5.38
N LEU A 152 -4.11 -0.27 4.19
CA LEU A 152 -5.28 0.60 4.00
C LEU A 152 -6.52 0.05 4.73
N LEU A 153 -6.76 -1.27 4.67
CA LEU A 153 -8.01 -1.88 5.12
C LEU A 153 -7.92 -2.51 6.52
N PHE A 154 -6.73 -2.80 7.02
CA PHE A 154 -6.55 -3.51 8.28
C PHE A 154 -5.70 -2.75 9.30
N THR A 155 -4.62 -2.09 8.87
CA THR A 155 -3.72 -1.38 9.80
C THR A 155 -4.26 -0.01 10.13
N PHE A 156 -4.60 0.78 9.12
CA PHE A 156 -4.97 2.19 9.22
C PHE A 156 -6.47 2.45 8.98
N ALA A 157 -7.30 1.40 9.01
CA ALA A 157 -8.76 1.51 8.94
C ALA A 157 -9.36 2.01 10.24
#